data_00f9573f060e1ae747ddac1c07717385
#
_entry.id   00f9573f060e1ae747ddac1c07717385
#
_cell.length_a   1.000
_cell.length_b   1.000
_cell.length_c   1.000
_cell.angle_alpha   90.00
_cell.angle_beta   90.00
_cell.angle_gamma   90.00
#
_symmetry.space_group_name_H-M   'P 1'
#
loop_
_entity.id
_entity.type
_entity.pdbx_description
1 polymer ?
#
loop_
_entity_poly.entity_id
_entity_poly.type
_entity_poly.pdbx_seq_one_letter_code
_entity_poly.pdbx_strand_id
1 'polypeptide(L)'
;MKKLYKSIVSQYFKLIYGNIRFVNHNSKNFILKRIFKLNKQYIIYKIPSCRIYTTTIHDTAYLKDNKIIKDISFQIRKNVNASIKKNSVLSKGTPKILKKFNGSLLSLLTGGAGNNNYWHWLYDSISRIGILEKNMKLNDFNFFLVPD
;
A
#
# COMPACT_ATOMS: atom_id res chain seq x y z
N MET A 1 -0.71 19.14 26.59
CA MET A 1 -1.22 19.80 25.36
C MET A 1 -1.03 18.95 24.09
N LYS A 2 0.15 18.49 23.71
CA LYS A 2 0.36 17.71 22.44
C LYS A 2 -0.48 16.42 22.30
N LYS A 3 -0.76 15.69 23.38
CA LYS A 3 -1.58 14.46 23.35
C LYS A 3 -3.05 14.76 23.08
N LEU A 4 -3.60 15.80 23.72
CA LEU A 4 -5.01 16.22 23.55
C LEU A 4 -5.26 16.66 22.10
N TYR A 5 -4.39 17.52 21.56
CA TYR A 5 -4.47 17.96 20.17
C TYR A 5 -4.46 16.78 19.17
N LYS A 6 -3.53 15.83 19.35
CA LYS A 6 -3.48 14.62 18.49
C LYS A 6 -4.76 13.80 18.59
N SER A 7 -5.37 13.70 19.75
CA SER A 7 -6.63 13.00 19.95
C SER A 7 -7.78 13.66 19.19
N ILE A 8 -7.93 14.98 19.33
CA ILE A 8 -8.97 15.75 18.65
C ILE A 8 -8.83 15.65 17.12
N VAL A 9 -7.61 15.84 16.60
CA VAL A 9 -7.33 15.71 15.17
C VAL A 9 -7.63 14.30 14.66
N SER A 10 -7.28 13.28 15.44
CA SER A 10 -7.58 11.88 15.07
C SER A 10 -9.09 11.62 15.02
N GLN A 11 -9.87 12.14 15.97
CA GLN A 11 -11.32 12.01 15.96
C GLN A 11 -11.95 12.75 14.78
N TYR A 12 -11.50 13.96 14.49
CA TYR A 12 -11.95 14.74 13.34
C TYR A 12 -11.77 13.98 12.02
N PHE A 13 -10.59 13.41 11.79
CA PHE A 13 -10.36 12.62 10.58
C PHE A 13 -11.11 11.30 10.55
N LYS A 14 -11.42 10.69 11.70
CA LYS A 14 -12.30 9.53 11.77
C LYS A 14 -13.74 9.85 11.39
N LEU A 15 -14.23 11.02 11.75
CA LEU A 15 -15.56 11.51 11.32
C LEU A 15 -15.62 11.70 9.80
N ILE A 16 -14.59 12.32 9.21
CA ILE A 16 -14.57 12.63 7.77
C ILE A 16 -14.33 11.37 6.92
N TYR A 17 -13.36 10.55 7.29
CA TYR A 17 -12.88 9.46 6.45
C TYR A 17 -13.31 8.06 6.91
N GLY A 18 -13.97 7.98 8.06
CA GLY A 18 -14.37 6.72 8.69
C GLY A 18 -13.24 5.96 9.38
N ASN A 19 -13.61 4.93 10.13
CA ASN A 19 -12.69 4.04 10.80
C ASN A 19 -12.13 3.00 9.83
N ILE A 20 -10.83 2.76 9.89
CA ILE A 20 -10.19 1.71 9.11
C ILE A 20 -10.31 0.39 9.87
N ARG A 21 -10.73 -0.66 9.16
CA ARG A 21 -10.98 -1.97 9.73
C ARG A 21 -10.07 -3.02 9.09
N PHE A 22 -9.63 -3.95 9.92
CA PHE A 22 -9.02 -5.18 9.47
C PHE A 22 -10.14 -6.21 9.25
N VAL A 23 -10.48 -6.42 7.99
CA VAL A 23 -11.43 -7.45 7.58
C VAL A 23 -10.75 -8.25 6.49
N ASN A 24 -10.98 -9.55 6.43
CA ASN A 24 -10.56 -10.36 5.29
C ASN A 24 -11.33 -9.89 4.05
N HIS A 25 -10.78 -8.89 3.38
CA HIS A 25 -11.34 -8.42 2.12
C HIS A 25 -11.05 -9.49 1.06
N ASN A 26 -12.05 -9.82 0.27
CA ASN A 26 -11.84 -10.75 -0.83
C ASN A 26 -10.99 -10.06 -1.93
N SER A 27 -9.67 -10.13 -1.78
CA SER A 27 -8.71 -9.55 -2.71
C SER A 27 -8.78 -10.18 -4.11
N LYS A 28 -9.42 -11.35 -4.23
CA LYS A 28 -9.61 -12.03 -5.52
C LYS A 28 -10.33 -11.17 -6.55
N ASN A 29 -11.24 -10.30 -6.10
CA ASN A 29 -11.97 -9.36 -6.97
C ASN A 29 -11.09 -8.27 -7.61
N PHE A 30 -9.88 -8.07 -7.11
CA PHE A 30 -8.93 -7.08 -7.62
C PHE A 30 -7.80 -7.68 -8.44
N ILE A 31 -7.76 -9.00 -8.60
CA ILE A 31 -6.72 -9.65 -9.38
C ILE A 31 -6.99 -9.37 -10.86
N LEU A 32 -6.08 -8.61 -11.48
CA LEU A 32 -6.10 -8.38 -12.91
C LEU A 32 -5.51 -9.59 -13.66
N LYS A 33 -4.38 -10.08 -13.20
CA LYS A 33 -3.69 -11.21 -13.84
C LYS A 33 -2.84 -12.00 -12.85
N ARG A 34 -2.76 -13.31 -13.07
CA ARG A 34 -1.83 -14.23 -12.43
C ARG A 34 -0.78 -14.66 -13.44
N ILE A 35 0.48 -14.57 -13.08
CA ILE A 35 1.61 -14.91 -13.94
C ILE A 35 2.43 -15.97 -13.21
N PHE A 36 2.67 -17.08 -13.86
CA PHE A 36 3.53 -18.15 -13.34
C PHE A 36 4.87 -18.11 -14.08
N LYS A 37 5.95 -18.02 -13.34
CA LYS A 37 7.32 -18.08 -13.87
C LYS A 37 8.24 -18.71 -12.83
N LEU A 38 9.06 -19.68 -13.27
CA LEU A 38 10.04 -20.35 -12.41
C LEU A 38 9.43 -20.87 -11.09
N ASN A 39 8.29 -21.55 -11.16
CA ASN A 39 7.54 -22.08 -10.02
C ASN A 39 7.06 -21.01 -9.02
N LYS A 40 7.11 -19.72 -9.37
CA LYS A 40 6.60 -18.62 -8.58
C LYS A 40 5.37 -18.00 -9.24
N GLN A 41 4.39 -17.62 -8.41
CA GLN A 41 3.22 -16.91 -8.83
C GLN A 41 3.39 -15.41 -8.58
N TYR A 42 3.21 -14.60 -9.61
CA TYR A 42 3.12 -13.16 -9.52
C TYR A 42 1.67 -12.74 -9.77
N ILE A 43 1.20 -11.76 -9.02
CA ILE A 43 -0.18 -11.30 -9.11
C ILE A 43 -0.18 -9.80 -9.33
N ILE A 44 -0.89 -9.36 -10.37
CA ILE A 44 -1.16 -7.94 -10.62
C ILE A 44 -2.56 -7.63 -10.09
N TYR A 45 -2.64 -6.65 -9.20
CA TYR A 45 -3.90 -6.15 -8.64
C TYR A 45 -4.27 -4.82 -9.30
N LYS A 46 -5.53 -4.69 -9.73
CA LYS A 46 -6.13 -3.44 -10.16
C LYS A 46 -7.26 -3.08 -9.19
N ILE A 47 -7.08 -2.00 -8.45
CA ILE A 47 -7.99 -1.63 -7.38
C ILE A 47 -8.59 -0.26 -7.66
N PRO A 48 -9.85 -0.19 -8.05
CA PRO A 48 -10.50 1.09 -8.31
C PRO A 48 -10.68 1.87 -7.00
N SER A 49 -10.44 3.17 -7.05
CA SER A 49 -10.61 4.09 -5.90
C SER A 49 -9.86 3.61 -4.64
N CYS A 50 -8.63 3.13 -4.83
CA CYS A 50 -7.78 2.69 -3.74
C CYS A 50 -7.21 3.88 -2.97
N ARG A 51 -7.22 3.80 -1.64
CA ARG A 51 -6.46 4.71 -0.78
C ARG A 51 -5.21 4.01 -0.32
N ILE A 52 -4.06 4.69 -0.46
CA ILE A 52 -2.78 4.17 0.01
C ILE A 52 -2.35 4.99 1.22
N TYR A 53 -1.93 4.30 2.26
CA TYR A 53 -1.37 4.89 3.47
C TYR A 53 0.01 4.29 3.70
N THR A 54 1.01 5.15 3.78
CA THR A 54 2.37 4.76 4.13
C THR A 54 2.94 5.75 5.14
N THR A 55 3.51 5.24 6.23
CA THR A 55 4.23 6.06 7.22
C THR A 55 5.73 5.93 7.07
N THR A 56 6.15 4.76 6.66
CA THR A 56 7.53 4.39 6.38
C THR A 56 7.50 3.30 5.32
N ILE A 57 8.64 3.05 4.69
CA ILE A 57 8.79 1.96 3.73
C ILE A 57 8.37 0.59 4.29
N HIS A 58 8.37 0.43 5.61
CA HIS A 58 8.05 -0.83 6.28
C HIS A 58 6.58 -0.98 6.66
N ASP A 59 5.75 0.05 6.46
CA ASP A 59 4.39 0.10 6.96
C ASP A 59 3.49 0.78 5.93
N THR A 60 2.98 -0.02 5.02
CA THR A 60 2.12 0.43 3.91
C THR A 60 0.81 -0.35 3.89
N ALA A 61 -0.29 0.37 3.74
CA ALA A 61 -1.61 -0.21 3.62
C ALA A 61 -2.32 0.27 2.35
N TYR A 62 -2.88 -0.67 1.63
CA TYR A 62 -3.81 -0.45 0.53
C TYR A 62 -5.23 -0.66 1.05
N LEU A 63 -6.07 0.36 0.89
CA LEU A 63 -7.40 0.39 1.49
C LEU A 63 -8.46 0.52 0.40
N LYS A 64 -9.51 -0.29 0.54
CA LYS A 64 -10.75 -0.15 -0.23
C LYS A 64 -11.92 -0.11 0.73
N ASP A 65 -12.77 0.91 0.63
CA ASP A 65 -13.95 1.10 1.48
C ASP A 65 -13.62 0.99 2.99
N ASN A 66 -12.54 1.65 3.42
CA ASN A 66 -11.99 1.61 4.78
C ASN A 66 -11.58 0.21 5.29
N LYS A 67 -11.39 -0.75 4.39
CA LYS A 67 -10.91 -2.08 4.71
C LYS A 67 -9.49 -2.27 4.16
N ILE A 68 -8.63 -2.86 4.97
CA ILE A 68 -7.26 -3.14 4.54
C ILE A 68 -7.25 -4.36 3.60
N ILE A 69 -6.54 -4.25 2.49
CA ILE A 69 -6.36 -5.38 1.56
C ILE A 69 -5.11 -6.14 2.01
N LYS A 70 -5.33 -7.29 2.63
CA LYS A 70 -4.30 -8.06 3.31
C LYS A 70 -3.15 -8.48 2.40
N ASP A 71 -3.45 -8.95 1.19
CA ASP A 71 -2.47 -9.63 0.33
C ASP A 71 -1.40 -8.68 -0.22
N ILE A 72 -1.68 -7.38 -0.27
CA ILE A 72 -0.77 -6.36 -0.81
C ILE A 72 -0.32 -5.32 0.21
N SER A 73 -0.95 -5.31 1.37
CA SER A 73 -0.54 -4.45 2.48
C SER A 73 0.50 -5.15 3.33
N PHE A 74 1.41 -4.39 3.91
CA PHE A 74 2.46 -4.99 4.74
C PHE A 74 2.82 -4.11 5.92
N GLN A 75 3.35 -4.75 6.95
CA GLN A 75 4.04 -4.15 8.08
C GLN A 75 5.26 -5.04 8.37
N ILE A 76 6.43 -4.52 8.06
CA ILE A 76 7.72 -5.19 8.21
C ILE A 76 8.59 -4.29 9.09
N ARG A 77 8.80 -4.67 10.35
CA ARG A 77 9.73 -3.94 11.24
C ARG A 77 10.77 -4.89 11.79
N LYS A 78 12.02 -4.43 11.83
CA LYS A 78 13.09 -5.10 12.56
C LYS A 78 12.62 -5.28 14.02
N ASN A 79 12.76 -6.47 14.58
CA ASN A 79 12.43 -6.78 15.99
C ASN A 79 10.93 -6.84 16.35
N VAL A 80 10.01 -6.75 15.42
CA VAL A 80 8.58 -6.98 15.68
C VAL A 80 8.09 -8.06 14.74
N ASN A 81 7.35 -9.05 15.26
CA ASN A 81 6.70 -10.03 14.40
C ASN A 81 5.89 -9.32 13.33
N ALA A 82 6.35 -9.44 12.08
CA ALA A 82 5.70 -8.82 10.95
C ALA A 82 4.26 -9.33 10.87
N SER A 83 3.31 -8.43 11.03
CA SER A 83 1.89 -8.78 10.95
C SER A 83 1.11 -7.59 10.42
N ILE A 84 0.32 -7.82 9.40
CA ILE A 84 -0.59 -6.81 8.86
C ILE A 84 -1.57 -6.28 9.91
N LYS A 85 -1.92 -7.07 10.92
CA LYS A 85 -2.76 -6.63 12.06
C LYS A 85 -2.08 -5.55 12.91
N LYS A 86 -0.76 -5.40 12.80
CA LYS A 86 0.02 -4.35 13.47
C LYS A 86 0.28 -3.13 12.59
N ASN A 87 -0.29 -3.08 11.38
CA ASN A 87 -0.14 -1.92 10.51
C ASN A 87 -0.66 -0.67 11.22
N SER A 88 0.13 0.39 11.19
CA SER A 88 -0.16 1.62 11.95
C SER A 88 -1.42 2.34 11.50
N VAL A 89 -1.91 2.08 10.29
CA VAL A 89 -3.18 2.63 9.79
C VAL A 89 -4.37 2.19 10.64
N LEU A 90 -4.32 1.00 11.23
CA LEU A 90 -5.41 0.48 12.07
C LEU A 90 -5.57 1.28 13.37
N SER A 91 -4.47 1.78 13.92
CA SER A 91 -4.49 2.61 15.12
C SER A 91 -4.63 4.09 14.83
N LYS A 92 -3.93 4.58 13.80
CA LYS A 92 -3.90 6.00 13.44
C LYS A 92 -5.09 6.44 12.58
N GLY A 93 -5.71 5.52 11.85
CA GLY A 93 -6.72 5.87 10.84
C GLY A 93 -6.12 6.67 9.68
N THR A 94 -6.86 7.64 9.17
CA THR A 94 -6.40 8.60 8.16
C THR A 94 -5.97 9.88 8.88
N PRO A 95 -4.69 10.08 9.22
CA PRO A 95 -4.25 11.15 10.13
C PRO A 95 -4.03 12.51 9.45
N LYS A 96 -4.26 12.61 8.15
CA LYS A 96 -4.02 13.80 7.33
C LYS A 96 -5.07 13.93 6.23
N ILE A 97 -5.17 15.12 5.66
CA ILE A 97 -5.99 15.38 4.46
C ILE A 97 -5.49 14.49 3.32
N LEU A 98 -6.43 13.83 2.65
CA LEU A 98 -6.12 12.96 1.52
C LEU A 98 -5.71 13.80 0.31
N LYS A 99 -4.58 13.46 -0.28
CA LYS A 99 -4.25 13.88 -1.65
C LYS A 99 -5.01 12.98 -2.61
N LYS A 100 -5.80 13.59 -3.49
CA LYS A 100 -6.55 12.85 -4.53
C LYS A 100 -5.80 12.94 -5.86
N PHE A 101 -5.70 11.82 -6.52
CA PHE A 101 -5.12 11.69 -7.87
C PHE A 101 -6.20 11.15 -8.79
N ASN A 102 -6.49 11.86 -9.87
CA ASN A 102 -7.42 11.43 -10.90
C ASN A 102 -6.63 10.76 -12.02
N GLY A 103 -6.78 9.44 -12.14
CA GLY A 103 -6.06 8.64 -13.11
C GLY A 103 -5.55 7.32 -12.54
N SER A 104 -4.70 6.65 -13.30
CA SER A 104 -4.09 5.38 -12.93
C SER A 104 -2.75 5.62 -12.22
N LEU A 105 -2.54 4.94 -11.08
CA LEU A 105 -1.32 5.00 -10.30
C LEU A 105 -0.70 3.62 -10.21
N LEU A 106 0.57 3.49 -10.60
CA LEU A 106 1.38 2.32 -10.38
C LEU A 106 2.13 2.44 -9.05
N SER A 107 1.91 1.50 -8.14
CA SER A 107 2.66 1.44 -6.88
C SER A 107 3.78 0.42 -6.94
N LEU A 108 4.99 0.88 -6.69
CA LEU A 108 6.22 0.09 -6.60
C LEU A 108 6.73 -0.05 -5.15
N LEU A 109 5.90 0.28 -4.16
CA LEU A 109 6.26 0.13 -2.76
C LEU A 109 6.39 -1.35 -2.39
N THR A 110 7.52 -1.73 -1.80
CA THR A 110 7.87 -3.15 -1.54
C THR A 110 8.19 -3.47 -0.09
N GLY A 111 8.27 -2.48 0.78
CA GLY A 111 8.61 -2.67 2.17
C GLY A 111 10.12 -2.81 2.46
N GLY A 112 10.94 -3.13 1.49
CA GLY A 112 12.40 -3.22 1.60
C GLY A 112 13.15 -2.16 0.82
N ALA A 113 12.54 -1.66 -0.26
CA ALA A 113 13.13 -0.61 -1.09
C ALA A 113 12.94 0.75 -0.43
N GLY A 114 13.93 1.59 -0.49
CA GLY A 114 14.09 2.85 0.23
C GLY A 114 15.24 2.77 1.23
N ASN A 115 15.51 3.83 1.99
CA ASN A 115 16.61 3.92 2.95
C ASN A 115 17.99 3.62 2.36
N ASN A 116 18.26 4.10 1.16
CA ASN A 116 19.53 3.89 0.44
C ASN A 116 19.84 2.40 0.17
N ASN A 117 18.82 1.54 0.18
CA ASN A 117 19.02 0.13 -0.11
C ASN A 117 18.83 -0.15 -1.61
N TYR A 118 19.91 0.06 -2.36
CA TYR A 118 19.95 -0.11 -3.81
C TYR A 118 19.52 -1.52 -4.26
N TRP A 119 19.89 -2.56 -3.52
CA TRP A 119 19.54 -3.94 -3.85
C TRP A 119 18.03 -4.18 -3.82
N HIS A 120 17.35 -3.72 -2.78
CA HIS A 120 15.89 -3.81 -2.72
C HIS A 120 15.21 -2.97 -3.79
N TRP A 121 15.80 -1.81 -4.12
CA TRP A 121 15.28 -0.99 -5.21
C TRP A 121 15.35 -1.73 -6.54
N LEU A 122 16.50 -2.31 -6.86
CA LEU A 122 16.75 -3.02 -8.12
C LEU A 122 15.93 -4.32 -8.20
N TYR A 123 16.00 -5.17 -7.18
CA TYR A 123 15.41 -6.51 -7.23
C TYR A 123 13.94 -6.55 -6.82
N ASP A 124 13.48 -5.70 -5.91
CA ASP A 124 12.11 -5.75 -5.41
C ASP A 124 11.18 -4.74 -6.11
N SER A 125 11.70 -3.57 -6.54
CA SER A 125 10.87 -2.53 -7.16
C SER A 125 10.95 -2.55 -8.67
N ILE A 126 12.13 -2.39 -9.26
CA ILE A 126 12.29 -2.29 -10.73
C ILE A 126 11.90 -3.60 -11.42
N SER A 127 12.26 -4.74 -10.86
CA SER A 127 11.91 -6.04 -11.43
C SER A 127 10.39 -6.22 -11.64
N ARG A 128 9.55 -5.55 -10.85
CA ARG A 128 8.09 -5.57 -10.99
C ARG A 128 7.62 -4.87 -12.27
N ILE A 129 8.37 -3.86 -12.74
CA ILE A 129 8.10 -3.21 -14.02
C ILE A 129 8.21 -4.22 -15.15
N GLY A 130 9.27 -5.01 -15.19
CA GLY A 130 9.43 -6.06 -16.20
C GLY A 130 8.35 -7.15 -16.18
N ILE A 131 7.74 -7.42 -15.00
CA ILE A 131 6.58 -8.31 -14.90
C ILE A 131 5.33 -7.61 -15.44
N LEU A 132 5.17 -6.33 -15.13
CA LEU A 132 4.02 -5.53 -15.53
C LEU A 132 3.97 -5.35 -17.05
N GLU A 133 5.09 -5.00 -17.68
CA GLU A 133 5.18 -4.69 -19.12
C GLU A 133 4.79 -5.84 -20.05
N LYS A 134 4.79 -7.06 -19.53
CA LYS A 134 4.23 -8.21 -20.27
C LYS A 134 2.71 -8.17 -20.39
N ASN A 135 2.04 -7.25 -19.70
CA ASN A 135 0.58 -7.20 -19.59
C ASN A 135 -0.01 -5.80 -19.78
N MET A 136 0.76 -4.77 -19.48
CA MET A 136 0.36 -3.36 -19.51
C MET A 136 1.56 -2.52 -19.94
N LYS A 137 1.32 -1.40 -20.58
CA LYS A 137 2.38 -0.45 -20.93
C LYS A 137 2.58 0.55 -19.79
N LEU A 138 3.81 0.99 -19.57
CA LEU A 138 4.08 2.03 -18.55
C LEU A 138 3.33 3.34 -18.85
N ASN A 139 3.13 3.65 -20.11
CA ASN A 139 2.38 4.82 -20.56
C ASN A 139 0.88 4.78 -20.22
N ASP A 140 0.35 3.63 -19.75
CA ASP A 140 -1.03 3.51 -19.28
C ASP A 140 -1.22 4.12 -17.87
N PHE A 141 -0.12 4.54 -17.21
CA PHE A 141 -0.15 5.11 -15.87
C PHE A 141 0.13 6.60 -15.88
N ASN A 142 -0.69 7.35 -15.15
CA ASN A 142 -0.54 8.79 -14.96
C ASN A 142 0.45 9.12 -13.83
N PHE A 143 0.56 8.22 -12.84
CA PHE A 143 1.36 8.44 -11.64
C PHE A 143 2.13 7.19 -11.24
N PHE A 144 3.29 7.41 -10.64
CA PHE A 144 4.14 6.37 -10.08
C PHE A 144 4.38 6.66 -8.61
N LEU A 145 4.08 5.70 -7.75
CA LEU A 145 4.40 5.75 -6.33
C LEU A 145 5.61 4.87 -6.09
N VAL A 146 6.75 5.51 -5.87
CA VAL A 146 8.05 4.87 -5.70
C VAL A 146 8.56 5.06 -4.26
N PRO A 147 9.43 4.16 -3.76
CA PRO A 147 10.19 4.40 -2.54
C PRO A 147 11.16 5.57 -2.75
N ASP A 148 11.33 6.39 -1.73
CA ASP A 148 12.34 7.45 -1.63
C ASP A 148 13.66 6.92 -1.05
#